data_18e59b201a4449fd22ddad3a16a39c6c
#
_entry.id   18e59b201a4449fd22ddad3a16a39c6c
#
_cell.length_a   1.000
_cell.length_b   1.000
_cell.length_c   1.000
_cell.angle_alpha   90.00
_cell.angle_beta   90.00
_cell.angle_gamma   90.00
#
_symmetry.space_group_name_H-M   'P 1'
#
loop_
_entity.id
_entity.type
_entity.pdbx_description
1 polymer ?
#
loop_
_entity_poly.entity_id
_entity_poly.type
_entity_poly.pdbx_seq_one_letter_code
_entity_poly.pdbx_strand_id
1 'polypeptide(L)'
;MATSSGSPPRQRAQPDRAPPRATPEHNGAHPRARTPDKGNGRPAPDPAVVAESESAKRQSKRGIEGLIGRRVAAATEHALEGPNQTLMRAQKPIWDALCKYYFRLETSGWERLPEETSLLIGNHSGGSLTMDAWTFVFDWWRRFGTERVLHATAHDVLMAMPGLWDYFRQTGVIPASRQGVSEALSAGCDVVIWPGGDVDAMRNWRRRDEAVLGGRMGFVRTAIRSGVPIVPVATVGGHDTAFIVSEGRWIANGLDRVSGLKTKLRGSRLPIVLGFPFGLTIETIPTHLPLPAKIRTELLDPIHVDHDPERVNDREYVTSIYREVHSAIQDGMDRLAKQRRFPIFA
;
A
#
# COMPACT_ATOMS: atom_id res chain seq x y z
N MET A 1 -43.27 -30.90 -45.73
CA MET A 1 -43.86 -32.08 -45.01
C MET A 1 -42.86 -32.45 -43.90
N ALA A 2 -43.40 -32.72 -42.76
CA ALA A 2 -42.84 -33.18 -41.49
C ALA A 2 -42.65 -32.09 -40.42
N THR A 3 -43.68 -31.98 -39.63
CA THR A 3 -43.79 -31.34 -38.32
C THR A 3 -43.07 -32.14 -37.24
N SER A 4 -42.30 -31.49 -36.38
CA SER A 4 -41.83 -32.09 -35.13
C SER A 4 -42.12 -31.15 -33.99
N SER A 5 -43.00 -31.60 -33.12
CA SER A 5 -43.49 -30.99 -31.89
C SER A 5 -42.44 -31.10 -30.79
N GLY A 6 -42.03 -29.98 -30.23
CA GLY A 6 -41.19 -29.94 -29.02
C GLY A 6 -42.05 -29.61 -27.79
N SER A 7 -42.04 -30.50 -26.81
CA SER A 7 -42.72 -30.37 -25.51
C SER A 7 -42.05 -29.34 -24.61
N PRO A 8 -42.78 -28.68 -23.68
CA PRO A 8 -42.23 -27.69 -22.77
C PRO A 8 -41.49 -28.32 -21.56
N PRO A 9 -40.54 -27.60 -20.92
CA PRO A 9 -39.79 -28.12 -19.79
C PRO A 9 -40.62 -28.14 -18.49
N ARG A 10 -40.46 -29.23 -17.72
CA ARG A 10 -41.09 -29.48 -16.43
C ARG A 10 -40.63 -28.49 -15.37
N GLN A 11 -41.57 -27.85 -14.69
CA GLN A 11 -41.39 -27.10 -13.46
C GLN A 11 -40.94 -28.06 -12.32
N ARG A 12 -39.86 -27.73 -11.64
CA ARG A 12 -39.44 -28.38 -10.38
C ARG A 12 -40.22 -27.76 -9.23
N ALA A 13 -40.88 -28.61 -8.46
CA ALA A 13 -41.60 -28.28 -7.24
C ALA A 13 -40.64 -27.85 -6.14
N GLN A 14 -41.01 -26.80 -5.39
CA GLN A 14 -40.36 -26.40 -4.14
C GLN A 14 -40.79 -27.36 -3.03
N PRO A 15 -39.90 -27.70 -2.08
CA PRO A 15 -40.24 -28.45 -0.87
C PRO A 15 -40.87 -27.53 0.18
N ASP A 16 -41.93 -28.06 0.82
CA ASP A 16 -42.74 -27.48 1.87
C ASP A 16 -41.95 -27.02 3.09
N ARG A 17 -42.34 -25.83 3.61
CA ARG A 17 -41.90 -25.31 4.90
C ARG A 17 -42.61 -26.04 6.04
N ALA A 18 -41.83 -26.64 6.95
CA ALA A 18 -42.33 -27.17 8.20
C ALA A 18 -42.73 -26.05 9.20
N PRO A 19 -43.75 -26.27 10.06
CA PRO A 19 -44.22 -25.27 11.03
C PRO A 19 -43.27 -25.13 12.25
N PRO A 20 -43.32 -24.00 12.98
CA PRO A 20 -42.42 -23.72 14.08
C PRO A 20 -42.76 -24.56 15.33
N ARG A 21 -41.74 -25.13 15.99
CA ARG A 21 -41.85 -25.86 17.26
C ARG A 21 -42.09 -24.86 18.42
N ALA A 22 -43.03 -25.22 19.28
CA ALA A 22 -43.37 -24.56 20.52
C ALA A 22 -42.20 -24.65 21.54
N THR A 23 -41.99 -23.56 22.26
CA THR A 23 -41.05 -23.45 23.40
C THR A 23 -41.65 -24.11 24.66
N PRO A 24 -40.86 -24.86 25.45
CA PRO A 24 -41.32 -25.34 26.75
C PRO A 24 -41.15 -24.27 27.83
N GLU A 25 -42.16 -24.17 28.69
CA GLU A 25 -42.20 -23.34 29.88
C GLU A 25 -41.11 -23.68 30.90
N HIS A 26 -40.51 -22.66 31.49
CA HIS A 26 -39.46 -22.74 32.44
C HIS A 26 -40.00 -22.77 33.88
N ASN A 27 -39.87 -23.91 34.55
CA ASN A 27 -40.12 -24.05 35.96
C ASN A 27 -38.98 -23.49 36.78
N GLY A 28 -39.32 -22.75 37.82
CA GLY A 28 -38.42 -21.98 38.66
C GLY A 28 -37.45 -22.86 39.49
N ALA A 29 -36.25 -22.35 39.63
CA ALA A 29 -35.28 -22.86 40.61
C ALA A 29 -34.75 -21.66 41.45
N HIS A 30 -34.80 -21.78 42.75
CA HIS A 30 -34.35 -20.84 43.79
C HIS A 30 -32.89 -20.39 43.61
N PRO A 31 -32.51 -19.16 43.93
CA PRO A 31 -31.13 -18.71 43.88
C PRO A 31 -30.33 -19.25 45.07
N ARG A 32 -29.28 -20.02 44.83
CA ARG A 32 -28.24 -20.34 45.80
C ARG A 32 -27.40 -19.10 46.04
N ALA A 33 -27.23 -18.76 47.34
CA ALA A 33 -26.36 -17.68 47.82
C ALA A 33 -24.90 -17.93 47.34
N ARG A 34 -24.32 -16.96 46.63
CA ARG A 34 -22.89 -16.91 46.31
C ARG A 34 -22.12 -16.46 47.54
N THR A 35 -21.15 -17.24 47.96
CA THR A 35 -20.11 -16.81 48.91
C THR A 35 -19.26 -15.71 48.28
N PRO A 36 -18.86 -14.65 49.04
CA PRO A 36 -18.04 -13.58 48.52
C PRO A 36 -16.62 -14.07 48.23
N ASP A 37 -16.19 -13.95 46.99
CA ASP A 37 -14.83 -14.12 46.54
C ASP A 37 -13.92 -13.09 47.19
N LYS A 38 -12.90 -13.53 47.91
CA LYS A 38 -11.89 -12.63 48.51
C LYS A 38 -10.98 -12.14 47.39
N GLY A 39 -11.42 -11.12 46.66
CA GLY A 39 -10.63 -10.37 45.68
C GLY A 39 -9.39 -9.75 46.35
N ASN A 40 -8.26 -10.03 45.76
CA ASN A 40 -6.92 -9.52 46.05
C ASN A 40 -6.95 -7.98 45.99
N GLY A 41 -6.99 -7.31 47.17
CA GLY A 41 -7.18 -5.89 47.32
C GLY A 41 -5.99 -5.05 46.86
N ARG A 42 -5.88 -4.82 45.56
CA ARG A 42 -5.20 -3.62 45.07
C ARG A 42 -6.21 -2.50 45.05
N PRO A 43 -5.94 -1.37 45.73
CA PRO A 43 -6.84 -0.21 45.66
C PRO A 43 -6.93 0.25 44.21
N ALA A 44 -8.14 0.58 43.78
CA ALA A 44 -8.35 1.19 42.45
C ALA A 44 -7.46 2.43 42.34
N PRO A 45 -6.80 2.67 41.19
CA PRO A 45 -5.98 3.86 41.04
C PRO A 45 -6.83 5.10 41.18
N ASP A 46 -6.29 6.13 41.87
CA ASP A 46 -6.95 7.39 42.13
C ASP A 46 -7.44 8.01 40.78
N PRO A 47 -8.73 8.34 40.69
CA PRO A 47 -9.29 8.91 39.45
C PRO A 47 -8.55 10.18 38.99
N ALA A 48 -7.98 10.97 39.91
CA ALA A 48 -7.17 12.14 39.59
C ALA A 48 -5.85 11.73 38.86
N VAL A 49 -5.16 10.70 39.35
CA VAL A 49 -3.92 10.19 38.73
C VAL A 49 -4.19 9.58 37.36
N VAL A 50 -5.34 8.91 37.20
CA VAL A 50 -5.74 8.36 35.88
C VAL A 50 -6.05 9.48 34.90
N ALA A 51 -6.79 10.53 35.33
CA ALA A 51 -7.13 11.68 34.50
C ALA A 51 -5.88 12.49 34.10
N GLU A 52 -4.93 12.66 35.01
CA GLU A 52 -3.67 13.36 34.75
C GLU A 52 -2.77 12.56 33.75
N SER A 53 -2.69 11.25 33.92
CA SER A 53 -2.01 10.34 33.00
C SER A 53 -2.65 10.34 31.61
N GLU A 54 -3.98 10.37 31.51
CA GLU A 54 -4.68 10.45 30.22
C GLU A 54 -4.53 11.82 29.57
N SER A 55 -4.55 12.92 30.34
CA SER A 55 -4.33 14.26 29.81
C SER A 55 -2.91 14.46 29.30
N ALA A 56 -1.90 13.98 30.02
CA ALA A 56 -0.49 13.98 29.60
C ALA A 56 -0.28 13.14 28.33
N LYS A 57 -0.92 11.95 28.22
CA LYS A 57 -0.89 11.13 27.01
C LYS A 57 -1.56 11.82 25.81
N ARG A 58 -2.68 12.53 26.02
CA ARG A 58 -3.36 13.31 24.97
C ARG A 58 -2.53 14.50 24.52
N GLN A 59 -1.86 15.18 25.45
CA GLN A 59 -1.01 16.34 25.15
C GLN A 59 0.28 15.93 24.42
N SER A 60 0.94 14.84 24.85
CA SER A 60 2.09 14.25 24.17
C SER A 60 1.71 13.80 22.75
N LYS A 61 0.55 13.16 22.58
CA LYS A 61 0.05 12.73 21.27
C LYS A 61 -0.22 13.91 20.34
N ARG A 62 -0.86 15.00 20.84
CA ARG A 62 -1.08 16.24 20.08
C ARG A 62 0.25 16.90 19.71
N GLY A 63 1.25 16.87 20.57
CA GLY A 63 2.59 17.39 20.30
C GLY A 63 3.29 16.63 19.16
N ILE A 64 3.24 15.30 19.19
CA ILE A 64 3.86 14.45 18.14
C ILE A 64 3.09 14.58 16.83
N GLU A 65 1.77 14.50 16.84
CA GLU A 65 0.94 14.67 15.64
C GLU A 65 1.12 16.07 15.02
N GLY A 66 1.23 17.11 15.84
CA GLY A 66 1.51 18.47 15.39
C GLY A 66 2.93 18.66 14.85
N LEU A 67 3.92 17.95 15.40
CA LEU A 67 5.29 17.95 14.87
C LEU A 67 5.38 17.23 13.52
N ILE A 68 4.76 16.06 13.43
CA ILE A 68 4.65 15.31 12.17
C ILE A 68 3.94 16.15 11.13
N GLY A 69 2.79 16.74 11.45
CA GLY A 69 2.03 17.58 10.53
C GLY A 69 2.81 18.78 10.00
N ARG A 70 3.58 19.48 10.86
CA ARG A 70 4.46 20.60 10.42
C ARG A 70 5.59 20.13 9.53
N ARG A 71 6.22 19.00 9.83
CA ARG A 71 7.26 18.42 8.98
C ARG A 71 6.70 17.96 7.64
N VAL A 72 5.55 17.32 7.63
CA VAL A 72 4.85 16.90 6.42
C VAL A 72 4.50 18.12 5.54
N ALA A 73 3.99 19.20 6.12
CA ALA A 73 3.70 20.43 5.37
C ALA A 73 4.97 21.06 4.76
N ALA A 74 6.04 21.19 5.57
CA ALA A 74 7.33 21.70 5.09
C ALA A 74 7.95 20.81 4.00
N ALA A 75 7.70 19.48 4.02
CA ALA A 75 8.14 18.59 2.94
C ALA A 75 7.43 18.85 1.63
N THR A 76 6.14 19.06 1.69
CA THR A 76 5.35 19.31 0.49
C THR A 76 5.81 20.60 -0.19
N GLU A 77 6.02 21.64 0.60
CA GLU A 77 6.46 22.95 0.09
C GLU A 77 7.83 22.88 -0.62
N HIS A 78 8.81 22.15 -0.05
CA HIS A 78 10.13 21.98 -0.66
C HIS A 78 10.16 20.92 -1.77
N ALA A 79 9.25 19.97 -1.77
CA ALA A 79 9.22 18.91 -2.76
C ALA A 79 8.84 19.42 -4.16
N LEU A 80 8.06 20.50 -4.24
CA LEU A 80 7.70 21.13 -5.52
C LEU A 80 8.90 21.73 -6.27
N GLU A 81 10.03 21.95 -5.57
CA GLU A 81 11.30 22.36 -6.19
C GLU A 81 11.96 21.23 -6.99
N GLY A 82 11.41 20.01 -6.91
CA GLY A 82 11.96 18.81 -7.54
C GLY A 82 13.17 18.21 -6.80
N PRO A 83 13.75 17.13 -7.31
CA PRO A 83 14.89 16.47 -6.67
C PRO A 83 16.17 17.32 -6.76
N ASN A 84 16.98 17.28 -5.68
CA ASN A 84 18.28 17.93 -5.62
C ASN A 84 19.23 17.33 -6.67
N GLN A 85 19.55 18.08 -7.71
CA GLN A 85 20.35 17.62 -8.84
C GLN A 85 21.76 17.20 -8.46
N THR A 86 22.38 17.87 -7.48
CA THR A 86 23.72 17.52 -7.01
C THR A 86 23.73 16.14 -6.36
N LEU A 87 22.74 15.87 -5.48
CA LEU A 87 22.57 14.57 -4.84
C LEU A 87 22.26 13.49 -5.89
N MET A 88 21.34 13.77 -6.80
CA MET A 88 20.95 12.80 -7.84
C MET A 88 22.14 12.43 -8.74
N ARG A 89 22.94 13.41 -9.15
CA ARG A 89 24.17 13.17 -9.93
C ARG A 89 25.23 12.40 -9.14
N ALA A 90 25.39 12.72 -7.85
CA ALA A 90 26.39 12.05 -7.01
C ALA A 90 26.09 10.55 -6.82
N GLN A 91 24.83 10.16 -6.70
CA GLN A 91 24.42 8.76 -6.53
C GLN A 91 24.17 8.02 -7.85
N LYS A 92 24.14 8.73 -8.98
CA LYS A 92 23.89 8.14 -10.30
C LYS A 92 24.77 6.93 -10.63
N PRO A 93 26.12 6.95 -10.44
CA PRO A 93 26.97 5.81 -10.78
C PRO A 93 26.59 4.55 -9.99
N ILE A 94 26.21 4.70 -8.72
CA ILE A 94 25.81 3.60 -7.84
C ILE A 94 24.49 3.00 -8.36
N TRP A 95 23.50 3.85 -8.63
CA TRP A 95 22.20 3.38 -9.13
C TRP A 95 22.29 2.81 -10.54
N ASP A 96 23.12 3.36 -11.42
CA ASP A 96 23.38 2.78 -12.74
C ASP A 96 23.96 1.36 -12.61
N ALA A 97 24.91 1.15 -11.69
CA ALA A 97 25.46 -0.17 -11.45
C ALA A 97 24.44 -1.13 -10.83
N LEU A 98 23.68 -0.67 -9.84
CA LEU A 98 22.60 -1.47 -9.22
C LEU A 98 21.52 -1.85 -10.23
N CYS A 99 21.02 -0.90 -11.00
CA CYS A 99 19.99 -1.15 -12.00
C CYS A 99 20.51 -2.07 -13.12
N LYS A 100 21.76 -1.88 -13.58
CA LYS A 100 22.30 -2.65 -14.69
C LYS A 100 22.73 -4.06 -14.29
N TYR A 101 23.46 -4.21 -13.19
CA TYR A 101 24.12 -5.47 -12.86
C TYR A 101 23.43 -6.23 -11.72
N TYR A 102 22.90 -5.53 -10.72
CA TYR A 102 22.33 -6.16 -9.55
C TYR A 102 20.86 -6.48 -9.72
N PHE A 103 20.04 -5.49 -10.07
CA PHE A 103 18.61 -5.67 -10.32
C PHE A 103 18.29 -5.99 -11.79
N ARG A 104 19.26 -5.86 -12.70
CA ARG A 104 19.08 -6.13 -14.14
C ARG A 104 17.75 -5.55 -14.65
N LEU A 105 17.51 -4.27 -14.27
CA LEU A 105 16.29 -3.55 -14.52
C LEU A 105 15.97 -3.48 -16.01
N GLU A 106 14.78 -3.86 -16.38
CA GLU A 106 14.22 -3.66 -17.71
C GLU A 106 12.94 -2.85 -17.58
N THR A 107 12.88 -1.71 -18.25
CA THR A 107 11.71 -0.85 -18.29
C THR A 107 11.22 -0.69 -19.71
N SER A 108 9.89 -0.71 -19.90
CA SER A 108 9.23 -0.62 -21.21
C SER A 108 7.95 0.20 -21.14
N GLY A 109 7.34 0.46 -22.30
CA GLY A 109 6.06 1.20 -22.37
C GLY A 109 6.20 2.71 -22.21
N TRP A 110 7.41 3.25 -22.32
CA TRP A 110 7.66 4.69 -22.20
C TRP A 110 6.94 5.51 -23.29
N GLU A 111 6.70 4.91 -24.44
CA GLU A 111 5.95 5.48 -25.56
C GLU A 111 4.46 5.68 -25.27
N ARG A 112 3.95 5.07 -24.21
CA ARG A 112 2.56 5.20 -23.75
C ARG A 112 2.39 6.33 -22.73
N LEU A 113 3.49 6.88 -22.22
CA LEU A 113 3.42 7.96 -21.25
C LEU A 113 2.89 9.22 -21.94
N PRO A 114 1.75 9.77 -21.51
CA PRO A 114 1.21 11.00 -22.09
C PRO A 114 2.19 12.18 -21.98
N GLU A 115 2.10 13.14 -22.88
CA GLU A 115 2.90 14.37 -22.77
C GLU A 115 2.45 15.24 -21.59
N GLU A 116 1.15 15.24 -21.31
CA GLU A 116 0.58 15.92 -20.14
C GLU A 116 0.94 15.24 -18.82
N THR A 117 0.86 16.03 -17.76
CA THR A 117 1.03 15.57 -16.38
C THR A 117 0.13 14.36 -16.07
N SER A 118 0.69 13.34 -15.48
CA SER A 118 0.02 12.07 -15.24
C SER A 118 0.14 11.59 -13.79
N LEU A 119 -0.88 10.86 -13.34
CA LEU A 119 -0.84 10.15 -12.07
C LEU A 119 -0.51 8.67 -12.33
N LEU A 120 0.71 8.26 -11.98
CA LEU A 120 1.16 6.89 -12.15
C LEU A 120 0.73 6.03 -10.96
N ILE A 121 0.21 4.84 -11.23
CA ILE A 121 -0.25 3.90 -10.18
C ILE A 121 0.46 2.57 -10.36
N GLY A 122 1.30 2.22 -9.38
CA GLY A 122 2.08 0.99 -9.38
C GLY A 122 1.63 -0.02 -8.32
N ASN A 123 2.00 -1.28 -8.52
CA ASN A 123 2.03 -2.30 -7.47
C ASN A 123 3.35 -2.19 -6.69
N HIS A 124 3.30 -2.42 -5.38
CA HIS A 124 4.47 -2.31 -4.48
C HIS A 124 5.03 -3.68 -4.15
N SER A 125 6.37 -3.77 -4.06
CA SER A 125 7.04 -5.04 -3.82
C SER A 125 8.43 -4.88 -3.19
N GLY A 126 8.96 -5.96 -2.62
CA GLY A 126 10.32 -5.96 -2.07
C GLY A 126 10.44 -5.63 -0.60
N GLY A 127 9.39 -5.86 0.19
CA GLY A 127 9.44 -5.67 1.64
C GLY A 127 9.58 -4.21 2.06
N SER A 128 10.35 -3.97 3.12
CA SER A 128 10.52 -2.63 3.68
C SER A 128 11.34 -1.69 2.79
N LEU A 129 12.19 -2.24 1.91
CA LEU A 129 13.05 -1.42 1.04
C LEU A 129 12.44 -1.11 -0.33
N THR A 130 11.37 -1.80 -0.72
CA THR A 130 10.57 -1.52 -1.92
C THR A 130 11.40 -1.17 -3.16
N MET A 131 12.28 -2.11 -3.58
CA MET A 131 13.23 -1.89 -4.67
C MET A 131 12.59 -1.58 -6.02
N ASP A 132 11.34 -1.99 -6.23
CA ASP A 132 10.50 -1.59 -7.36
C ASP A 132 10.37 -0.06 -7.46
N ALA A 133 10.06 0.59 -6.34
CA ALA A 133 9.90 2.05 -6.29
C ALA A 133 11.23 2.78 -6.55
N TRP A 134 12.29 2.37 -5.86
CA TRP A 134 13.60 2.99 -6.00
C TRP A 134 14.15 2.87 -7.42
N THR A 135 14.10 1.68 -8.00
CA THR A 135 14.59 1.46 -9.36
C THR A 135 13.78 2.24 -10.39
N PHE A 136 12.46 2.34 -10.21
CA PHE A 136 11.59 3.12 -11.10
C PHE A 136 11.87 4.62 -11.03
N VAL A 137 11.97 5.20 -9.83
CA VAL A 137 12.25 6.64 -9.64
C VAL A 137 13.61 7.02 -10.23
N PHE A 138 14.63 6.20 -10.00
CA PHE A 138 15.96 6.46 -10.57
C PHE A 138 16.01 6.27 -12.07
N ASP A 139 15.27 5.32 -12.64
CA ASP A 139 15.17 5.15 -14.09
C ASP A 139 14.44 6.31 -14.75
N TRP A 140 13.37 6.82 -14.11
CA TRP A 140 12.69 8.02 -14.54
C TRP A 140 13.64 9.22 -14.58
N TRP A 141 14.34 9.49 -13.48
CA TRP A 141 15.27 10.60 -13.43
C TRP A 141 16.42 10.44 -14.44
N ARG A 142 16.93 9.24 -14.65
CA ARG A 142 17.96 8.96 -15.64
C ARG A 142 17.49 9.29 -17.05
N ARG A 143 16.21 9.08 -17.34
CA ARG A 143 15.60 9.32 -18.65
C ARG A 143 15.25 10.77 -18.89
N PHE A 144 14.62 11.41 -17.92
CA PHE A 144 14.03 12.73 -18.09
C PHE A 144 14.81 13.85 -17.37
N GLY A 145 15.67 13.51 -16.42
CA GLY A 145 16.46 14.51 -15.68
C GLY A 145 15.59 15.52 -14.95
N THR A 146 15.73 16.79 -15.34
CA THR A 146 14.94 17.91 -14.83
C THR A 146 13.80 18.33 -15.77
N GLU A 147 13.75 17.77 -16.96
CA GLU A 147 12.78 18.18 -17.97
C GLU A 147 11.36 17.71 -17.62
N ARG A 148 11.27 16.57 -16.95
CA ARG A 148 10.00 16.02 -16.49
C ARG A 148 10.14 15.48 -15.07
N VAL A 149 9.65 16.23 -14.10
CA VAL A 149 9.78 15.93 -12.68
C VAL A 149 8.76 14.87 -12.27
N LEU A 150 9.23 13.82 -11.60
CA LEU A 150 8.39 12.81 -10.95
C LEU A 150 8.52 12.91 -9.44
N HIS A 151 7.39 13.00 -8.76
CA HIS A 151 7.32 12.86 -7.30
C HIS A 151 6.82 11.46 -6.93
N ALA A 152 7.65 10.71 -6.20
CA ALA A 152 7.21 9.48 -5.54
C ALA A 152 6.53 9.80 -4.21
N THR A 153 5.60 8.96 -3.79
CA THR A 153 4.92 9.16 -2.50
C THR A 153 5.40 8.16 -1.45
N ALA A 154 5.62 8.65 -0.22
CA ALA A 154 5.96 7.80 0.91
C ALA A 154 4.98 8.00 2.08
N HIS A 155 4.88 6.97 2.94
CA HIS A 155 4.04 7.03 4.12
C HIS A 155 4.60 8.01 5.16
N ASP A 156 3.71 8.76 5.83
CA ASP A 156 4.07 9.80 6.81
C ASP A 156 5.04 9.32 7.90
N VAL A 157 4.97 8.04 8.29
CA VAL A 157 5.89 7.45 9.28
C VAL A 157 7.33 7.43 8.77
N LEU A 158 7.55 7.10 7.50
CA LEU A 158 8.87 7.12 6.88
C LEU A 158 9.38 8.55 6.74
N MET A 159 8.48 9.47 6.42
CA MET A 159 8.76 10.89 6.34
C MET A 159 9.06 11.53 7.71
N ALA A 160 8.66 10.92 8.82
CA ALA A 160 8.96 11.40 10.17
C ALA A 160 10.30 10.89 10.74
N MET A 161 10.95 9.93 10.08
CA MET A 161 12.22 9.35 10.55
C MET A 161 13.38 10.32 10.29
N PRO A 162 14.19 10.67 11.34
CA PRO A 162 15.36 11.52 11.16
C PRO A 162 16.35 10.95 10.15
N GLY A 163 16.91 11.80 9.30
CA GLY A 163 17.84 11.42 8.23
C GLY A 163 17.15 10.85 6.98
N LEU A 164 16.21 9.93 7.13
CA LEU A 164 15.44 9.39 6.01
C LEU A 164 14.53 10.46 5.38
N TRP A 165 13.92 11.29 6.22
CA TRP A 165 13.18 12.46 5.80
C TRP A 165 13.98 13.39 4.89
N ASP A 166 15.18 13.79 5.31
CA ASP A 166 16.02 14.72 4.53
C ASP A 166 16.45 14.10 3.21
N TYR A 167 16.73 12.80 3.20
CA TYR A 167 17.04 12.07 1.98
C TYR A 167 15.83 12.00 1.04
N PHE A 168 14.67 11.62 1.54
CA PHE A 168 13.44 11.56 0.74
C PHE A 168 13.09 12.90 0.13
N ARG A 169 13.12 13.96 0.92
CA ARG A 169 12.88 15.32 0.43
C ARG A 169 13.84 15.69 -0.71
N GLN A 170 15.13 15.41 -0.54
CA GLN A 170 16.15 15.71 -1.55
C GLN A 170 16.05 14.84 -2.80
N THR A 171 15.40 13.70 -2.74
CA THR A 171 15.13 12.84 -3.91
C THR A 171 13.77 13.07 -4.54
N GLY A 172 13.03 14.09 -4.10
CA GLY A 172 11.72 14.47 -4.67
C GLY A 172 10.56 13.61 -4.17
N VAL A 173 10.75 12.85 -3.08
CA VAL A 173 9.67 12.07 -2.47
C VAL A 173 8.80 12.98 -1.61
N ILE A 174 7.48 12.90 -1.80
CA ILE A 174 6.47 13.67 -1.08
C ILE A 174 5.63 12.78 -0.14
N PRO A 175 4.99 13.35 0.88
CA PRO A 175 4.03 12.62 1.69
C PRO A 175 2.87 12.09 0.85
N ALA A 176 2.40 10.87 1.15
CA ALA A 176 1.24 10.26 0.50
C ALA A 176 -0.08 10.92 0.96
N SER A 177 -0.13 12.25 0.98
CA SER A 177 -1.30 13.05 1.34
C SER A 177 -2.06 13.48 0.09
N ARG A 178 -3.39 13.66 0.24
CA ARG A 178 -4.21 14.15 -0.91
C ARG A 178 -3.76 15.53 -1.35
N GLN A 179 -3.46 16.40 -0.40
CA GLN A 179 -3.05 17.78 -0.68
C GLN A 179 -1.72 17.81 -1.44
N GLY A 180 -0.66 17.17 -0.93
CA GLY A 180 0.65 17.17 -1.56
C GLY A 180 0.63 16.58 -2.97
N VAL A 181 -0.13 15.50 -3.18
CA VAL A 181 -0.30 14.91 -4.52
C VAL A 181 -1.01 15.88 -5.46
N SER A 182 -2.12 16.51 -5.03
CA SER A 182 -2.84 17.47 -5.88
C SER A 182 -2.01 18.72 -6.19
N GLU A 183 -1.22 19.21 -5.23
CA GLU A 183 -0.32 20.34 -5.43
C GLU A 183 0.77 20.03 -6.45
N ALA A 184 1.40 18.84 -6.36
CA ALA A 184 2.42 18.40 -7.31
C ALA A 184 1.84 18.26 -8.73
N LEU A 185 0.67 17.62 -8.89
CA LEU A 185 0.00 17.50 -10.18
C LEU A 185 -0.38 18.88 -10.76
N SER A 186 -0.87 19.80 -9.91
CA SER A 186 -1.22 21.16 -10.34
C SER A 186 0.00 22.00 -10.72
N ALA A 187 1.18 21.69 -10.17
CA ALA A 187 2.45 22.30 -10.55
C ALA A 187 3.05 21.71 -11.84
N GLY A 188 2.35 20.79 -12.50
CA GLY A 188 2.80 20.16 -13.75
C GLY A 188 3.80 19.01 -13.53
N CYS A 189 3.92 18.50 -12.30
CA CYS A 189 4.80 17.37 -12.01
C CYS A 189 4.02 16.05 -12.04
N ASP A 190 4.61 15.01 -12.60
CA ASP A 190 4.06 13.67 -12.50
C ASP A 190 4.15 13.15 -11.06
N VAL A 191 3.20 12.31 -10.66
CA VAL A 191 3.22 11.70 -9.33
C VAL A 191 3.05 10.20 -9.45
N VAL A 192 3.88 9.43 -8.75
CA VAL A 192 3.68 7.97 -8.64
C VAL A 192 3.21 7.59 -7.24
N ILE A 193 2.16 6.77 -7.20
CA ILE A 193 1.56 6.24 -5.96
C ILE A 193 1.52 4.71 -6.02
N TRP A 194 1.81 4.08 -4.89
CA TRP A 194 1.61 2.65 -4.66
C TRP A 194 0.45 2.46 -3.65
N PRO A 195 -0.81 2.37 -4.11
CA PRO A 195 -1.97 2.38 -3.22
C PRO A 195 -2.02 1.20 -2.25
N GLY A 196 -1.46 0.06 -2.65
CA GLY A 196 -1.36 -1.13 -1.81
C GLY A 196 -0.54 -0.92 -0.54
N GLY A 197 0.50 -0.07 -0.62
CA GLY A 197 1.37 0.26 0.51
C GLY A 197 1.97 -0.99 1.17
N ASP A 198 1.93 -1.03 2.50
CA ASP A 198 2.42 -2.15 3.31
C ASP A 198 1.74 -3.50 3.01
N VAL A 199 0.44 -3.46 2.65
CA VAL A 199 -0.33 -4.66 2.30
C VAL A 199 0.23 -5.32 1.05
N ASP A 200 0.67 -4.53 0.11
CA ASP A 200 1.28 -4.95 -1.14
C ASP A 200 2.77 -5.29 -0.96
N ALA A 201 3.54 -4.37 -0.40
CA ALA A 201 4.97 -4.52 -0.21
C ALA A 201 5.37 -5.72 0.67
N MET A 202 4.57 -6.02 1.72
CA MET A 202 4.81 -7.11 2.68
C MET A 202 4.06 -8.40 2.37
N ARG A 203 3.55 -8.56 1.16
CA ARG A 203 2.85 -9.78 0.73
C ARG A 203 3.79 -10.99 0.74
N ASN A 204 3.25 -12.17 1.06
CA ASN A 204 4.01 -13.41 1.00
C ASN A 204 4.60 -13.63 -0.40
N TRP A 205 5.85 -14.11 -0.47
CA TRP A 205 6.56 -14.36 -1.72
C TRP A 205 5.82 -15.26 -2.71
N ARG A 206 5.01 -16.20 -2.23
CA ARG A 206 4.19 -17.07 -3.11
C ARG A 206 3.14 -16.30 -3.89
N ARG A 207 2.76 -15.12 -3.41
CA ARG A 207 1.80 -14.20 -4.03
C ARG A 207 2.49 -13.01 -4.73
N ARG A 208 3.76 -13.16 -5.07
CA ARG A 208 4.60 -12.06 -5.59
C ARG A 208 4.11 -11.46 -6.91
N ASP A 209 3.39 -12.25 -7.71
CA ASP A 209 2.89 -11.83 -9.01
C ASP A 209 1.39 -11.39 -8.96
N GLU A 210 0.83 -11.16 -7.76
CA GLU A 210 -0.51 -10.62 -7.57
C GLU A 210 -0.47 -9.10 -7.40
N ALA A 211 -1.33 -8.35 -8.10
CA ALA A 211 -1.53 -6.93 -7.88
C ALA A 211 -2.41 -6.71 -6.64
N VAL A 212 -1.96 -5.89 -5.70
CA VAL A 212 -2.71 -5.59 -4.47
C VAL A 212 -2.79 -4.08 -4.25
N LEU A 213 -3.87 -3.44 -4.66
CA LEU A 213 -4.09 -2.01 -4.44
C LEU A 213 -4.82 -1.70 -3.12
N GLY A 214 -5.09 -2.72 -2.31
CA GLY A 214 -5.66 -2.60 -0.96
C GLY A 214 -7.07 -2.02 -0.88
N GLY A 215 -7.83 -1.97 -1.97
CA GLY A 215 -9.16 -1.34 -2.03
C GLY A 215 -9.13 0.19 -1.86
N ARG A 216 -7.97 0.81 -1.96
CA ARG A 216 -7.78 2.25 -1.74
C ARG A 216 -8.07 3.05 -3.00
N MET A 217 -9.29 3.57 -3.12
CA MET A 217 -9.79 4.31 -4.29
C MET A 217 -9.43 5.82 -4.27
N GLY A 218 -8.57 6.26 -3.33
CA GLY A 218 -8.22 7.66 -3.18
C GLY A 218 -7.55 8.27 -4.42
N PHE A 219 -6.71 7.49 -5.08
CA PHE A 219 -6.00 7.93 -6.29
C PHE A 219 -6.94 8.23 -7.46
N VAL A 220 -8.02 7.44 -7.66
CA VAL A 220 -9.02 7.70 -8.69
C VAL A 220 -9.66 9.07 -8.46
N ARG A 221 -10.10 9.34 -7.21
CA ARG A 221 -10.67 10.64 -6.87
C ARG A 221 -9.69 11.79 -7.03
N THR A 222 -8.41 11.55 -6.82
CA THR A 222 -7.36 12.56 -7.04
C THR A 222 -7.19 12.82 -8.52
N ALA A 223 -7.10 11.80 -9.37
CA ALA A 223 -7.01 11.95 -10.82
C ALA A 223 -8.19 12.76 -11.39
N ILE A 224 -9.43 12.44 -11.00
CA ILE A 224 -10.63 13.16 -11.41
C ILE A 224 -10.54 14.65 -11.02
N ARG A 225 -10.17 14.96 -9.75
CA ARG A 225 -10.08 16.36 -9.29
C ARG A 225 -8.98 17.16 -9.97
N SER A 226 -7.86 16.51 -10.26
CA SER A 226 -6.71 17.16 -10.89
C SER A 226 -6.81 17.18 -12.42
N GLY A 227 -7.81 16.48 -13.00
CA GLY A 227 -8.01 16.42 -14.44
C GLY A 227 -6.84 15.77 -15.18
N VAL A 228 -6.21 14.74 -14.59
CA VAL A 228 -5.04 14.08 -15.18
C VAL A 228 -5.34 12.59 -15.48
N PRO A 229 -4.73 12.02 -16.53
CA PRO A 229 -4.84 10.59 -16.80
C PRO A 229 -4.14 9.76 -15.73
N ILE A 230 -4.61 8.51 -15.56
CA ILE A 230 -3.96 7.51 -14.72
C ILE A 230 -3.12 6.62 -15.64
N VAL A 231 -1.82 6.51 -15.36
CA VAL A 231 -0.93 5.57 -16.04
C VAL A 231 -0.65 4.38 -15.11
N PRO A 232 -1.24 3.20 -15.38
CA PRO A 232 -0.92 2.02 -14.59
C PRO A 232 0.52 1.56 -14.86
N VAL A 233 1.22 1.12 -13.82
CA VAL A 233 2.60 0.64 -13.89
C VAL A 233 2.68 -0.75 -13.29
N ALA A 234 2.97 -1.75 -14.11
CA ALA A 234 3.15 -3.12 -13.69
C ALA A 234 4.62 -3.41 -13.40
N THR A 235 4.92 -3.93 -12.21
CA THR A 235 6.30 -4.32 -11.84
C THR A 235 6.33 -5.74 -11.28
N VAL A 236 7.28 -6.54 -11.76
CA VAL A 236 7.59 -7.87 -11.23
C VAL A 236 9.06 -7.97 -10.85
N GLY A 237 9.37 -8.87 -9.91
CA GLY A 237 10.74 -9.10 -9.47
C GLY A 237 11.13 -8.38 -8.19
N GLY A 238 10.40 -7.36 -7.77
CA GLY A 238 10.71 -6.69 -6.50
C GLY A 238 10.57 -7.62 -5.30
N HIS A 239 9.59 -8.52 -5.26
CA HIS A 239 9.47 -9.52 -4.18
C HIS A 239 10.58 -10.57 -4.16
N ASP A 240 11.34 -10.71 -5.23
CA ASP A 240 12.51 -11.60 -5.22
C ASP A 240 13.73 -10.93 -4.58
N THR A 241 13.67 -9.62 -4.30
CA THR A 241 14.71 -8.90 -3.54
C THR A 241 14.56 -9.10 -2.02
N ALA A 242 13.38 -9.53 -1.54
CA ALA A 242 13.10 -9.80 -0.14
C ALA A 242 12.18 -11.03 -0.02
N PHE A 243 12.71 -12.13 0.53
CA PHE A 243 11.99 -13.38 0.61
C PHE A 243 11.03 -13.38 1.83
N ILE A 244 9.82 -12.86 1.64
CA ILE A 244 8.80 -12.77 2.67
C ILE A 244 8.10 -14.12 2.82
N VAL A 245 8.44 -14.84 3.89
CA VAL A 245 7.91 -16.18 4.20
C VAL A 245 6.48 -16.10 4.73
N SER A 246 6.20 -15.06 5.53
CA SER A 246 4.88 -14.84 6.14
C SER A 246 4.63 -13.35 6.35
N GLU A 247 3.39 -12.92 6.16
CA GLU A 247 2.95 -11.55 6.47
C GLU A 247 2.90 -11.25 7.98
N GLY A 248 3.04 -12.28 8.84
CA GLY A 248 3.10 -12.16 10.29
C GLY A 248 1.86 -11.60 10.98
N ARG A 249 0.69 -11.63 10.35
CA ARG A 249 -0.58 -11.12 10.92
C ARG A 249 -0.92 -11.76 12.26
N TRP A 250 -0.62 -13.05 12.42
CA TRP A 250 -0.87 -13.79 13.66
C TRP A 250 0.00 -13.29 14.81
N ILE A 251 1.24 -12.86 14.54
CA ILE A 251 2.15 -12.26 15.53
C ILE A 251 1.58 -10.92 15.98
N ALA A 252 1.22 -10.05 15.04
CA ALA A 252 0.64 -8.75 15.32
C ALA A 252 -0.64 -8.88 16.16
N ASN A 253 -1.54 -9.77 15.77
CA ASN A 253 -2.78 -10.04 16.51
C ASN A 253 -2.53 -10.65 17.90
N GLY A 254 -1.48 -11.46 18.06
CA GLY A 254 -1.07 -12.03 19.34
C GLY A 254 -0.56 -10.94 20.29
N LEU A 255 0.31 -10.06 19.82
CA LEU A 255 0.84 -8.95 20.58
C LEU A 255 -0.26 -7.96 21.02
N ASP A 256 -1.21 -7.66 20.16
CA ASP A 256 -2.35 -6.80 20.49
C ASP A 256 -3.24 -7.39 21.60
N ARG A 257 -3.37 -8.73 21.64
CA ARG A 257 -4.14 -9.43 22.69
C ARG A 257 -3.43 -9.41 24.05
N VAL A 258 -2.10 -9.57 24.04
CA VAL A 258 -1.31 -9.67 25.28
C VAL A 258 -1.01 -8.30 25.87
N SER A 259 -0.72 -7.30 25.03
CA SER A 259 -0.30 -5.97 25.48
C SER A 259 -1.46 -5.07 25.91
N GLY A 260 -2.71 -5.39 25.53
CA GLY A 260 -3.85 -4.49 25.72
C GLY A 260 -3.67 -3.12 25.03
N LEU A 261 -2.47 -2.86 24.52
CA LEU A 261 -2.17 -1.75 23.65
C LEU A 261 -2.71 -2.13 22.27
N LYS A 262 -3.85 -1.56 21.91
CA LYS A 262 -4.20 -1.45 20.48
C LYS A 262 -3.13 -0.56 19.85
N THR A 263 -2.00 -1.17 19.54
CA THR A 263 -0.93 -0.52 18.79
C THR A 263 -1.58 -0.11 17.47
N LYS A 264 -1.96 1.15 17.38
CA LYS A 264 -2.41 1.81 16.16
C LYS A 264 -1.23 1.97 15.18
N LEU A 265 -0.36 0.98 15.11
CA LEU A 265 0.51 0.79 13.97
C LEU A 265 -0.44 0.45 12.81
N ARG A 266 -0.70 1.45 11.99
CA ARG A 266 -1.43 1.31 10.74
C ARG A 266 -0.69 0.28 9.89
N GLY A 267 -1.18 -0.95 9.90
CA GLY A 267 -0.55 -2.07 9.24
C GLY A 267 -0.17 -3.14 10.27
N SER A 268 -1.15 -3.93 10.71
CA SER A 268 -0.95 -5.06 11.62
C SER A 268 -0.15 -6.20 10.97
N ARG A 269 1.02 -5.89 10.40
CA ARG A 269 1.88 -6.87 9.74
C ARG A 269 3.26 -6.81 10.36
N LEU A 270 3.75 -7.95 10.77
CA LEU A 270 5.11 -8.18 11.24
C LEU A 270 5.71 -9.27 10.35
N PRO A 271 6.15 -8.92 9.12
CA PRO A 271 6.56 -9.90 8.15
C PRO A 271 7.77 -10.68 8.64
N ILE A 272 7.74 -12.00 8.40
CA ILE A 272 8.87 -12.88 8.61
C ILE A 272 9.61 -12.93 7.28
N VAL A 273 10.84 -12.42 7.27
CA VAL A 273 11.68 -12.31 6.07
C VAL A 273 12.91 -13.19 6.22
N LEU A 274 13.24 -13.90 5.16
CA LEU A 274 14.50 -14.64 5.03
C LEU A 274 15.44 -13.87 4.11
N GLY A 275 16.62 -13.50 4.60
CA GLY A 275 17.59 -12.75 3.81
C GLY A 275 18.97 -12.64 4.47
N PHE A 276 19.90 -12.05 3.75
CA PHE A 276 21.25 -11.78 4.23
C PHE A 276 21.31 -10.39 4.88
N PRO A 277 22.07 -10.16 5.98
CA PRO A 277 22.98 -11.12 6.63
C PRO A 277 22.35 -11.92 7.78
N PHE A 278 21.12 -11.61 8.23
CA PHE A 278 20.60 -12.11 9.50
C PHE A 278 19.74 -13.39 9.40
N GLY A 279 19.57 -13.94 8.20
CA GLY A 279 18.75 -15.14 8.00
C GLY A 279 17.26 -14.87 8.19
N LEU A 280 16.57 -15.62 9.06
CA LEU A 280 15.14 -15.47 9.29
C LEU A 280 14.89 -14.47 10.43
N THR A 281 14.23 -13.36 10.13
CA THR A 281 13.90 -12.31 11.11
C THR A 281 12.45 -11.85 10.98
N ILE A 282 11.95 -11.19 12.05
CA ILE A 282 10.72 -10.40 11.99
C ILE A 282 11.13 -8.98 11.61
N GLU A 283 10.73 -8.53 10.44
CA GLU A 283 11.16 -7.24 9.91
C GLU A 283 10.18 -6.13 10.31
N THR A 284 10.63 -5.29 11.25
CA THR A 284 9.95 -4.05 11.63
C THR A 284 10.59 -2.81 11.03
N ILE A 285 11.87 -2.93 10.69
CA ILE A 285 12.70 -1.96 9.98
C ILE A 285 13.52 -2.73 8.93
N PRO A 286 14.03 -2.10 7.87
CA PRO A 286 14.88 -2.77 6.90
C PRO A 286 16.13 -3.36 7.57
N THR A 287 16.19 -4.68 7.69
CA THR A 287 17.33 -5.40 8.30
C THR A 287 18.13 -6.19 7.28
N HIS A 288 17.51 -6.55 6.16
CA HIS A 288 18.15 -7.34 5.13
C HIS A 288 18.62 -6.50 3.95
N LEU A 289 19.74 -6.89 3.37
CA LEU A 289 20.16 -6.37 2.07
C LEU A 289 19.23 -6.95 1.00
N PRO A 290 18.77 -6.16 0.03
CA PRO A 290 18.00 -6.67 -1.08
C PRO A 290 18.79 -7.73 -1.84
N LEU A 291 18.17 -8.85 -2.19
CA LEU A 291 18.81 -9.87 -3.01
C LEU A 291 18.92 -9.42 -4.47
N PRO A 292 19.93 -9.91 -5.22
CA PRO A 292 20.02 -9.65 -6.66
C PRO A 292 18.85 -10.32 -7.37
N ALA A 293 18.01 -9.53 -7.98
CA ALA A 293 16.83 -10.02 -8.68
C ALA A 293 16.60 -9.23 -9.97
N LYS A 294 16.02 -9.88 -10.98
CA LYS A 294 15.65 -9.19 -12.20
C LYS A 294 14.32 -8.47 -12.00
N ILE A 295 14.36 -7.15 -12.02
CA ILE A 295 13.15 -6.30 -11.92
C ILE A 295 12.73 -5.90 -13.33
N ARG A 296 11.46 -6.09 -13.66
CA ARG A 296 10.84 -5.63 -14.89
C ARG A 296 9.68 -4.73 -14.58
N THR A 297 9.65 -3.56 -15.22
CA THR A 297 8.59 -2.57 -15.09
C THR A 297 8.06 -2.18 -16.45
N GLU A 298 6.74 -2.12 -16.59
CA GLU A 298 6.06 -1.71 -17.81
C GLU A 298 5.05 -0.60 -17.50
N LEU A 299 5.17 0.53 -18.19
CA LEU A 299 4.12 1.54 -18.24
C LEU A 299 3.03 1.02 -19.18
N LEU A 300 1.79 1.07 -18.74
CA LEU A 300 0.64 0.57 -19.48
C LEU A 300 -0.13 1.71 -20.12
N ASP A 301 -1.11 1.37 -20.95
CA ASP A 301 -1.91 2.38 -21.63
C ASP A 301 -2.61 3.30 -20.63
N PRO A 302 -2.61 4.61 -20.85
CA PRO A 302 -3.22 5.57 -19.94
C PRO A 302 -4.74 5.40 -19.90
N ILE A 303 -5.29 5.50 -18.70
CA ILE A 303 -6.72 5.47 -18.43
C ILE A 303 -7.17 6.92 -18.22
N HIS A 304 -7.90 7.45 -19.18
CA HIS A 304 -8.46 8.80 -19.08
C HIS A 304 -9.70 8.79 -18.19
N VAL A 305 -9.76 9.71 -17.24
CA VAL A 305 -10.89 9.87 -16.33
C VAL A 305 -11.75 11.05 -16.76
N ASP A 306 -13.03 10.99 -16.42
CA ASP A 306 -13.94 12.13 -16.61
C ASP A 306 -13.50 13.27 -15.67
N HIS A 307 -13.36 14.48 -16.24
CA HIS A 307 -12.89 15.66 -15.53
C HIS A 307 -14.01 16.38 -14.77
N ASP A 308 -15.25 15.87 -14.81
CA ASP A 308 -16.35 16.41 -14.03
C ASP A 308 -16.10 16.20 -12.54
N PRO A 309 -15.94 17.26 -11.73
CA PRO A 309 -15.71 17.16 -10.29
C PRO A 309 -16.80 16.39 -9.52
N GLU A 310 -18.03 16.33 -10.05
CA GLU A 310 -19.13 15.59 -9.40
C GLU A 310 -18.90 14.08 -9.45
N ARG A 311 -18.21 13.59 -10.48
CA ARG A 311 -17.82 12.16 -10.61
C ARG A 311 -16.99 11.63 -9.46
N VAL A 312 -16.33 12.50 -8.69
CA VAL A 312 -15.59 12.12 -7.48
C VAL A 312 -16.49 11.42 -6.45
N ASN A 313 -17.77 11.79 -6.40
CA ASN A 313 -18.76 11.23 -5.48
C ASN A 313 -19.53 10.05 -6.07
N ASP A 314 -19.45 9.85 -7.38
CA ASP A 314 -20.02 8.70 -8.07
C ASP A 314 -19.25 7.43 -7.70
N ARG A 315 -19.81 6.65 -6.77
CA ARG A 315 -19.16 5.46 -6.25
C ARG A 315 -19.00 4.37 -7.31
N GLU A 316 -19.95 4.26 -8.21
CA GLU A 316 -19.92 3.24 -9.26
C GLU A 316 -18.81 3.57 -10.27
N TYR A 317 -18.76 4.82 -10.73
CA TYR A 317 -17.71 5.31 -11.61
C TYR A 317 -16.31 5.16 -11.00
N VAL A 318 -16.12 5.63 -9.77
CA VAL A 318 -14.83 5.50 -9.06
C VAL A 318 -14.43 4.03 -8.91
N THR A 319 -15.40 3.13 -8.68
CA THR A 319 -15.14 1.69 -8.55
C THR A 319 -14.79 1.07 -9.91
N SER A 320 -15.44 1.50 -11.00
CA SER A 320 -15.13 0.99 -12.35
C SER A 320 -13.69 1.34 -12.76
N ILE A 321 -13.29 2.60 -12.61
CA ILE A 321 -11.91 3.04 -12.88
C ILE A 321 -10.89 2.30 -11.99
N TYR A 322 -11.20 2.13 -10.68
CA TYR A 322 -10.32 1.35 -9.81
C TYR A 322 -10.13 -0.09 -10.31
N ARG A 323 -11.19 -0.75 -10.75
CA ARG A 323 -11.11 -2.13 -11.28
C ARG A 323 -10.32 -2.19 -12.59
N GLU A 324 -10.52 -1.20 -13.46
CA GLU A 324 -9.79 -1.09 -14.72
C GLU A 324 -8.28 -0.95 -14.47
N VAL A 325 -7.86 -0.03 -13.60
CA VAL A 325 -6.47 0.13 -13.20
C VAL A 325 -5.90 -1.15 -12.59
N HIS A 326 -6.67 -1.79 -11.68
CA HIS A 326 -6.23 -3.03 -11.03
C HIS A 326 -6.05 -4.17 -12.04
N SER A 327 -7.00 -4.34 -12.98
CA SER A 327 -6.93 -5.35 -14.04
C SER A 327 -5.76 -5.09 -14.96
N ALA A 328 -5.56 -3.85 -15.40
CA ALA A 328 -4.43 -3.48 -16.25
C ALA A 328 -3.09 -3.85 -15.60
N ILE A 329 -2.90 -3.51 -14.32
CA ILE A 329 -1.67 -3.86 -13.58
C ILE A 329 -1.52 -5.37 -13.46
N GLN A 330 -2.58 -6.13 -13.11
CA GLN A 330 -2.50 -7.59 -13.02
C GLN A 330 -2.13 -8.23 -14.34
N ASP A 331 -2.79 -7.82 -15.43
CA ASP A 331 -2.53 -8.34 -16.77
C ASP A 331 -1.08 -8.02 -17.22
N GLY A 332 -0.59 -6.82 -16.88
CA GLY A 332 0.81 -6.43 -17.09
C GLY A 332 1.78 -7.32 -16.31
N MET A 333 1.53 -7.52 -15.01
CA MET A 333 2.34 -8.40 -14.16
C MET A 333 2.35 -9.84 -14.68
N ASP A 334 1.21 -10.37 -15.13
CA ASP A 334 1.10 -11.73 -15.68
C ASP A 334 1.92 -11.88 -16.96
N ARG A 335 1.92 -10.87 -17.83
CA ARG A 335 2.77 -10.85 -19.04
C ARG A 335 4.24 -10.83 -18.69
N LEU A 336 4.65 -9.95 -17.79
CA LEU A 336 6.03 -9.79 -17.35
C LEU A 336 6.55 -11.03 -16.62
N ALA A 337 5.71 -11.63 -15.76
CA ALA A 337 6.06 -12.84 -15.00
C ALA A 337 6.36 -14.04 -15.95
N LYS A 338 5.57 -14.23 -17.01
CA LYS A 338 5.78 -15.29 -18.02
C LYS A 338 7.13 -15.16 -18.75
N GLN A 339 7.69 -13.96 -18.82
CA GLN A 339 8.98 -13.72 -19.46
C GLN A 339 10.18 -13.99 -18.56
N ARG A 340 9.95 -14.28 -17.28
CA ARG A 340 11.00 -14.50 -16.28
C ARG A 340 11.29 -15.98 -16.10
N ARG A 341 12.42 -16.45 -16.68
CA ARG A 341 12.83 -17.87 -16.56
C ARG A 341 13.48 -18.17 -15.20
N PHE A 342 14.35 -17.26 -14.73
CA PHE A 342 15.08 -17.41 -13.47
C PHE A 342 15.02 -16.07 -12.71
N PRO A 343 14.22 -15.95 -11.66
CA PRO A 343 13.96 -14.66 -11.01
C PRO A 343 15.17 -14.09 -10.26
N ILE A 344 16.08 -14.95 -9.74
CA ILE A 344 17.18 -14.49 -8.89
C ILE A 344 18.51 -14.46 -9.63
N PHE A 345 18.81 -15.42 -10.51
CA PHE A 345 20.14 -15.63 -11.07
C PHE A 345 20.25 -15.48 -12.59
N ALA A 346 19.22 -15.07 -13.30
CA ALA A 346 19.24 -14.96 -14.77
C ALA A 346 18.92 -13.58 -15.30
#